data_c2708476a332d26be301e578ccdba12b
#
_entry.id   c2708476a332d26be301e578ccdba12b
#
_cell.length_a   1.000
_cell.length_b   1.000
_cell.length_c   1.000
_cell.angle_alpha   90.00
_cell.angle_beta   90.00
_cell.angle_gamma   90.00
#
_symmetry.space_group_name_H-M   'P 1'
#
loop_
_entity.id
_entity.type
_entity.pdbx_description
1 polymer ?
#
loop_
_entity_poly.entity_id
_entity_poly.type
_entity_poly.pdbx_seq_one_letter_code
_entity_poly.pdbx_strand_id
1 'polypeptide(L)'
;MIFRYLYWSTARGGQPSADEVSDILAASRRNNTVADITGLLLLHEGSYFQVLEGEETVVRTCFARIGRDPRHHGLVTLRAGAEQERAFPHWRMGFARLDSLPGTCRDSALDLAKLAQRGEVSGEPRIDRLIQTFLVGFRSLGYEAGRELRAEGLTGQSRTRRDGSAP
;
A
#
# COMPACT_ATOMS: atom_id res chain seq x y z
N MET A 1 17.35 -16.81 -13.55
CA MET A 1 17.30 -15.48 -12.89
C MET A 1 16.01 -14.80 -13.25
N ILE A 2 15.39 -14.15 -12.29
CA ILE A 2 14.20 -13.31 -12.49
C ILE A 2 14.58 -11.86 -12.20
N PHE A 3 13.76 -10.92 -12.65
CA PHE A 3 13.88 -9.52 -12.27
C PHE A 3 12.77 -9.18 -11.26
N ARG A 4 13.12 -8.47 -10.18
CA ARG A 4 12.19 -8.02 -9.15
C ARG A 4 12.15 -6.51 -9.10
N TYR A 5 10.94 -5.96 -9.08
CA TYR A 5 10.69 -4.53 -8.98
C TYR A 5 9.79 -4.26 -7.77
N LEU A 6 10.28 -3.44 -6.85
CA LEU A 6 9.54 -2.99 -5.67
C LEU A 6 9.33 -1.49 -5.75
N TYR A 7 8.12 -1.06 -5.55
CA TYR A 7 7.79 0.35 -5.50
C TYR A 7 6.65 0.64 -4.54
N TRP A 8 6.54 1.89 -4.21
CA TRP A 8 5.44 2.47 -3.46
C TRP A 8 4.82 3.59 -4.30
N SER A 9 3.50 3.85 -4.09
CA SER A 9 2.77 4.98 -4.67
C SER A 9 1.57 5.35 -3.80
N THR A 10 0.97 6.51 -4.07
CA THR A 10 -0.19 7.01 -3.33
C THR A 10 -1.42 7.04 -4.24
N ALA A 11 -2.57 6.59 -3.75
CA ALA A 11 -3.84 6.66 -4.47
C ALA A 11 -4.29 8.10 -4.64
N ARG A 12 -4.88 8.42 -5.81
CA ARG A 12 -5.52 9.73 -6.01
C ARG A 12 -6.91 9.73 -5.38
N GLY A 13 -7.25 10.83 -4.71
CA GLY A 13 -8.55 10.95 -4.05
C GLY A 13 -8.62 10.26 -2.68
N GLY A 14 -7.49 9.81 -2.14
CA GLY A 14 -7.42 9.18 -0.81
C GLY A 14 -7.62 7.67 -0.86
N GLN A 15 -8.41 7.15 0.07
CA GLN A 15 -8.63 5.70 0.22
C GLN A 15 -9.44 5.13 -0.96
N PRO A 16 -8.91 4.18 -1.75
CA PRO A 16 -9.67 3.56 -2.84
C PRO A 16 -10.84 2.74 -2.32
N SER A 17 -11.95 2.77 -3.04
CA SER A 17 -13.13 1.93 -2.77
C SER A 17 -12.82 0.43 -2.96
N ALA A 18 -13.70 -0.42 -2.44
CA ALA A 18 -13.58 -1.87 -2.63
C ALA A 18 -13.68 -2.25 -4.12
N ASP A 19 -14.55 -1.57 -4.87
CA ASP A 19 -14.76 -1.82 -6.30
C ASP A 19 -13.53 -1.41 -7.12
N GLU A 20 -12.94 -0.24 -6.85
CA GLU A 20 -11.69 0.19 -7.50
C GLU A 20 -10.55 -0.79 -7.26
N VAL A 21 -10.42 -1.30 -6.03
CA VAL A 21 -9.41 -2.31 -5.70
C VAL A 21 -9.69 -3.62 -6.42
N SER A 22 -10.96 -4.06 -6.47
CA SER A 22 -11.37 -5.26 -7.19
C SER A 22 -11.02 -5.18 -8.68
N ASP A 23 -11.28 -4.05 -9.33
CA ASP A 23 -10.95 -3.80 -10.72
C ASP A 23 -9.43 -3.83 -10.97
N ILE A 24 -8.65 -3.19 -10.10
CA ILE A 24 -7.18 -3.24 -10.14
C ILE A 24 -6.68 -4.68 -10.08
N LEU A 25 -7.19 -5.46 -9.13
CA LEU A 25 -6.75 -6.84 -8.93
C LEU A 25 -7.18 -7.75 -10.09
N ALA A 26 -8.41 -7.61 -10.59
CA ALA A 26 -8.89 -8.39 -11.73
C ALA A 26 -8.04 -8.12 -12.98
N ALA A 27 -7.77 -6.85 -13.29
CA ALA A 27 -6.90 -6.47 -14.40
C ALA A 27 -5.47 -6.97 -14.22
N SER A 28 -4.92 -6.82 -13.00
CA SER A 28 -3.56 -7.25 -12.68
C SER A 28 -3.42 -8.78 -12.84
N ARG A 29 -4.30 -9.56 -12.23
CA ARG A 29 -4.24 -11.03 -12.29
C ARG A 29 -4.34 -11.56 -13.71
N ARG A 30 -5.28 -11.02 -14.50
CA ARG A 30 -5.45 -11.40 -15.91
C ARG A 30 -4.17 -11.09 -16.71
N ASN A 31 -3.64 -9.90 -16.60
CA ASN A 31 -2.46 -9.47 -17.35
C ASN A 31 -1.19 -10.20 -16.89
N ASN A 32 -1.02 -10.38 -15.59
CA ASN A 32 0.13 -11.05 -14.99
C ASN A 32 0.17 -12.55 -15.32
N THR A 33 -0.99 -13.20 -15.46
CA THR A 33 -1.05 -14.59 -15.89
C THR A 33 -0.50 -14.76 -17.30
N VAL A 34 -0.87 -13.88 -18.23
CA VAL A 34 -0.39 -13.91 -19.61
C VAL A 34 1.11 -13.56 -19.69
N ALA A 35 1.55 -12.63 -18.87
CA ALA A 35 2.92 -12.09 -18.88
C ALA A 35 3.89 -12.88 -17.97
N ASP A 36 3.47 -13.98 -17.36
CA ASP A 36 4.21 -14.72 -16.34
C ASP A 36 4.82 -13.83 -15.22
N ILE A 37 4.07 -12.81 -14.81
CA ILE A 37 4.40 -11.98 -13.66
C ILE A 37 3.77 -12.58 -12.41
N THR A 38 4.53 -12.58 -11.32
CA THR A 38 4.03 -12.84 -9.96
C THR A 38 4.29 -11.65 -9.04
N GLY A 39 3.68 -11.60 -7.86
CA GLY A 39 3.95 -10.53 -6.91
C GLY A 39 2.84 -10.32 -5.88
N LEU A 40 3.00 -9.24 -5.13
CA LEU A 40 2.15 -8.85 -4.01
C LEU A 40 1.78 -7.38 -4.13
N LEU A 41 0.53 -7.05 -3.83
CA LEU A 41 0.03 -5.68 -3.67
C LEU A 41 -0.50 -5.51 -2.24
N LEU A 42 0.05 -4.54 -1.51
CA LEU A 42 -0.45 -4.11 -0.22
C LEU A 42 -1.07 -2.72 -0.35
N LEU A 43 -2.19 -2.51 0.32
CA LEU A 43 -2.86 -1.22 0.43
C LEU A 43 -3.03 -0.87 1.92
N HIS A 44 -2.56 0.30 2.29
CA HIS A 44 -2.67 0.85 3.63
C HIS A 44 -2.81 2.36 3.59
N GLU A 45 -3.88 2.91 4.17
CA GLU A 45 -4.15 4.36 4.27
C GLU A 45 -3.91 5.11 2.94
N GLY A 46 -4.47 4.57 1.84
CA GLY A 46 -4.34 5.17 0.51
C GLY A 46 -2.96 5.03 -0.13
N SER A 47 -2.05 4.27 0.47
CA SER A 47 -0.72 3.99 -0.08
C SER A 47 -0.63 2.55 -0.57
N TYR A 48 -0.04 2.39 -1.76
CA TYR A 48 0.24 1.09 -2.35
C TYR A 48 1.72 0.74 -2.19
N PHE A 49 1.99 -0.48 -1.77
CA PHE A 49 3.30 -1.11 -1.87
C PHE A 49 3.15 -2.32 -2.80
N GLN A 50 3.96 -2.41 -3.84
CA GLN A 50 3.86 -3.51 -4.80
C GLN A 50 5.21 -4.13 -5.10
N VAL A 51 5.18 -5.46 -5.23
CA VAL A 51 6.27 -6.30 -5.74
C VAL A 51 5.83 -6.91 -7.06
N LEU A 52 6.67 -6.82 -8.08
CA LEU A 52 6.51 -7.47 -9.39
C LEU A 52 7.73 -8.33 -9.67
N GLU A 53 7.53 -9.55 -10.12
CA GLU A 53 8.58 -10.54 -10.40
C GLU A 53 8.32 -11.24 -11.73
N GLY A 54 9.35 -11.35 -12.54
CA GLY A 54 9.26 -12.00 -13.85
C GLY A 54 10.51 -11.78 -14.71
N GLU A 55 10.39 -11.90 -16.01
CA GLU A 55 11.41 -11.50 -16.96
C GLU A 55 11.56 -9.97 -16.93
N GLU A 56 12.79 -9.45 -17.05
CA GLU A 56 13.10 -8.03 -16.82
C GLU A 56 12.33 -7.10 -17.75
N THR A 57 12.32 -7.37 -19.05
CA THR A 57 11.67 -6.50 -20.04
C THR A 57 10.14 -6.48 -19.82
N VAL A 58 9.59 -7.63 -19.46
CA VAL A 58 8.16 -7.80 -19.17
C VAL A 58 7.77 -7.03 -17.90
N VAL A 59 8.55 -7.15 -16.83
CA VAL A 59 8.31 -6.43 -15.57
C VAL A 59 8.44 -4.93 -15.77
N ARG A 60 9.47 -4.47 -16.48
CA ARG A 60 9.66 -3.02 -16.79
C ARG A 60 8.51 -2.46 -17.64
N THR A 61 8.04 -3.22 -18.62
CA THR A 61 6.89 -2.85 -19.44
C THR A 61 5.60 -2.77 -18.60
N CYS A 62 5.41 -3.74 -17.71
CA CYS A 62 4.30 -3.73 -16.75
C CYS A 62 4.36 -2.48 -15.85
N PHE A 63 5.52 -2.20 -15.25
CA PHE A 63 5.71 -1.04 -14.40
C PHE A 63 5.49 0.29 -15.14
N ALA A 64 5.99 0.42 -16.39
CA ALA A 64 5.76 1.60 -17.21
C ALA A 64 4.27 1.83 -17.53
N ARG A 65 3.47 0.76 -17.70
CA ARG A 65 2.01 0.84 -17.84
C ARG A 65 1.36 1.29 -16.54
N ILE A 66 1.77 0.71 -15.41
CA ILE A 66 1.29 1.10 -14.08
C ILE A 66 1.57 2.59 -13.82
N GLY A 67 2.77 3.08 -14.17
CA GLY A 67 3.14 4.48 -14.00
C GLY A 67 2.29 5.49 -14.78
N ARG A 68 1.51 5.03 -15.76
CA ARG A 68 0.56 5.85 -16.53
C ARG A 68 -0.88 5.77 -16.00
N ASP A 69 -1.13 4.93 -15.01
CA ASP A 69 -2.46 4.77 -14.43
C ASP A 69 -2.82 6.03 -13.61
N PRO A 70 -3.91 6.74 -13.98
CA PRO A 70 -4.27 7.97 -13.29
C PRO A 70 -4.79 7.78 -11.87
N ARG A 71 -5.05 6.54 -11.44
CA ARG A 71 -5.60 6.23 -10.10
C ARG A 71 -4.59 6.42 -8.97
N HIS A 72 -3.29 6.58 -9.30
CA HIS A 72 -2.25 6.82 -8.31
C HIS A 72 -1.18 7.81 -8.80
N HIS A 73 -0.31 8.22 -7.90
CA HIS A 73 0.80 9.14 -8.16
C HIS A 73 1.95 8.89 -7.18
N GLY A 74 3.03 9.66 -7.32
CA GLY A 74 4.14 9.62 -6.36
C GLY A 74 4.86 8.28 -6.34
N LEU A 75 5.08 7.66 -7.51
CA LEU A 75 5.77 6.38 -7.60
C LEU A 75 7.23 6.52 -7.16
N VAL A 76 7.60 5.77 -6.15
CA VAL A 76 8.97 5.70 -5.63
C VAL A 76 9.47 4.27 -5.77
N THR A 77 10.51 4.09 -6.57
CA THR A 77 11.19 2.80 -6.70
C THR A 77 12.01 2.53 -5.45
N LEU A 78 11.70 1.45 -4.75
CA LEU A 78 12.43 1.01 -3.55
C LEU A 78 13.58 0.07 -3.92
N ARG A 79 13.34 -0.80 -4.90
CA ARG A 79 14.33 -1.75 -5.41
C ARG A 79 13.97 -2.16 -6.84
N ALA A 80 14.99 -2.34 -7.69
CA ALA A 80 14.88 -2.97 -9.00
C ALA A 80 16.16 -3.73 -9.29
N GLY A 81 16.08 -5.02 -9.62
CA GLY A 81 17.27 -5.82 -9.86
C GLY A 81 16.99 -7.30 -10.10
N ALA A 82 18.05 -8.00 -10.52
CA ALA A 82 18.02 -9.45 -10.73
C ALA A 82 18.05 -10.19 -9.40
N GLU A 83 17.29 -11.28 -9.34
CA GLU A 83 17.20 -12.19 -8.21
C GLU A 83 17.30 -13.65 -8.69
N GLN A 84 17.69 -14.55 -7.81
CA GLN A 84 17.81 -15.97 -8.16
C GLN A 84 16.44 -16.62 -8.31
N GLU A 85 15.52 -16.33 -7.39
CA GLU A 85 14.23 -16.97 -7.26
C GLU A 85 13.11 -15.94 -7.02
N ARG A 86 11.87 -16.36 -7.29
CA ARG A 86 10.68 -15.57 -6.94
C ARG A 86 10.39 -15.69 -5.45
N ALA A 87 10.12 -14.57 -4.81
CA ALA A 87 9.60 -14.53 -3.44
C ALA A 87 8.10 -14.91 -3.39
N PHE A 88 7.37 -14.70 -4.50
CA PHE A 88 5.93 -14.96 -4.59
C PHE A 88 5.60 -15.88 -5.80
N PRO A 89 6.15 -17.11 -5.89
CA PRO A 89 6.05 -17.94 -7.10
C PRO A 89 4.61 -18.34 -7.45
N HIS A 90 3.73 -18.41 -6.46
CA HIS A 90 2.34 -18.86 -6.61
C HIS A 90 1.32 -17.74 -6.71
N TRP A 91 1.73 -16.47 -6.59
CA TRP A 91 0.81 -15.33 -6.53
C TRP A 91 0.86 -14.49 -7.79
N ARG A 92 -0.11 -14.64 -8.69
CA ARG A 92 -0.24 -13.79 -9.89
C ARG A 92 -0.52 -12.31 -9.56
N MET A 93 -1.07 -12.03 -8.41
CA MET A 93 -1.07 -10.81 -7.61
C MET A 93 -1.73 -11.13 -6.27
N GLY A 94 -0.95 -11.39 -5.24
CA GLY A 94 -1.42 -11.44 -3.87
C GLY A 94 -1.91 -10.06 -3.44
N PHE A 95 -2.87 -10.00 -2.51
CA PHE A 95 -3.39 -8.72 -2.04
C PHE A 95 -3.70 -8.76 -0.56
N ALA A 96 -3.34 -7.68 0.15
CA ALA A 96 -3.84 -7.40 1.48
C ALA A 96 -4.17 -5.91 1.64
N ARG A 97 -5.32 -5.64 2.25
CA ARG A 97 -5.74 -4.32 2.69
C ARG A 97 -5.73 -4.29 4.22
N LEU A 98 -5.03 -3.33 4.80
CA LEU A 98 -4.65 -3.40 6.21
C LEU A 98 -5.51 -2.52 7.13
N ASP A 99 -6.21 -1.55 6.59
CA ASP A 99 -6.87 -0.47 7.33
C ASP A 99 -8.40 -0.52 7.34
N SER A 100 -9.04 -1.34 6.49
CA SER A 100 -10.49 -1.31 6.35
C SER A 100 -11.16 -2.68 6.21
N LEU A 101 -10.61 -3.70 6.89
CA LEU A 101 -11.16 -5.04 6.76
C LEU A 101 -12.24 -5.30 7.83
N PRO A 102 -13.45 -5.76 7.45
CA PRO A 102 -14.41 -6.37 8.40
C PRO A 102 -13.74 -7.54 9.12
N GLY A 103 -14.17 -7.88 10.34
CA GLY A 103 -13.51 -8.78 11.28
C GLY A 103 -12.79 -10.00 10.70
N THR A 104 -13.39 -10.76 9.79
CA THR A 104 -12.77 -11.95 9.17
C THR A 104 -11.63 -11.67 8.22
N CYS A 105 -11.64 -10.52 7.54
CA CYS A 105 -10.53 -10.11 6.67
C CYS A 105 -9.45 -9.33 7.45
N ARG A 106 -9.82 -8.72 8.58
CA ARG A 106 -8.89 -8.06 9.50
C ARG A 106 -7.91 -9.07 10.10
N ASP A 107 -8.37 -10.28 10.38
CA ASP A 107 -7.53 -11.37 10.85
C ASP A 107 -6.51 -11.78 9.80
N SER A 108 -6.89 -11.86 8.52
CA SER A 108 -5.95 -12.17 7.42
C SER A 108 -4.90 -11.10 7.20
N ALA A 109 -5.25 -9.82 7.38
CA ALA A 109 -4.29 -8.71 7.30
C ALA A 109 -3.39 -8.64 8.53
N LEU A 110 -3.94 -8.92 9.72
CA LEU A 110 -3.16 -9.08 10.96
C LEU A 110 -2.23 -10.28 10.86
N ASP A 111 -2.66 -11.36 10.21
CA ASP A 111 -1.83 -12.53 10.00
C ASP A 111 -0.71 -12.23 9.00
N LEU A 112 -0.97 -11.48 7.92
CA LEU A 112 0.07 -11.03 7.01
C LEU A 112 1.08 -10.12 7.73
N ALA A 113 0.63 -9.22 8.57
CA ALA A 113 1.50 -8.36 9.38
C ALA A 113 2.34 -9.17 10.38
N LYS A 114 1.74 -10.19 11.04
CA LYS A 114 2.45 -11.11 11.93
C LYS A 114 3.45 -11.98 11.17
N LEU A 115 3.06 -12.50 10.01
CA LEU A 115 3.94 -13.28 9.15
C LEU A 115 5.11 -12.43 8.65
N ALA A 116 4.86 -11.19 8.24
CA ALA A 116 5.91 -10.23 7.87
C ALA A 116 6.86 -9.93 9.04
N GLN A 117 6.33 -9.79 10.28
CA GLN A 117 7.16 -9.62 11.49
C GLN A 117 8.05 -10.82 11.78
N ARG A 118 7.62 -12.02 11.39
CA ARG A 118 8.40 -13.26 11.54
C ARG A 118 9.33 -13.55 10.36
N GLY A 119 9.28 -12.74 9.29
CA GLY A 119 10.03 -13.02 8.07
C GLY A 119 9.46 -14.15 7.22
N GLU A 120 8.16 -14.45 7.37
CA GLU A 120 7.51 -15.63 6.78
C GLU A 120 6.63 -15.30 5.56
N VAL A 121 6.53 -14.02 5.13
CA VAL A 121 5.64 -13.63 4.01
C VAL A 121 6.25 -13.98 2.67
N SER A 122 7.51 -13.65 2.46
CA SER A 122 8.19 -13.82 1.18
C SER A 122 9.24 -14.92 1.21
N GLY A 123 9.61 -15.40 2.40
CA GLY A 123 10.77 -16.26 2.59
C GLY A 123 12.10 -15.53 2.37
N GLU A 124 12.07 -14.22 2.09
CA GLU A 124 13.25 -13.39 1.87
C GLU A 124 13.30 -12.26 2.91
N PRO A 125 14.25 -12.26 3.86
CA PRO A 125 14.27 -11.34 5.01
C PRO A 125 14.29 -9.85 4.63
N ARG A 126 14.84 -9.52 3.45
CA ARG A 126 14.91 -8.12 2.98
C ARG A 126 13.53 -7.61 2.53
N ILE A 127 12.77 -8.45 1.83
CA ILE A 127 11.40 -8.12 1.40
C ILE A 127 10.48 -8.05 2.61
N ASP A 128 10.55 -9.01 3.49
CA ASP A 128 9.75 -9.05 4.71
C ASP A 128 10.00 -7.82 5.58
N ARG A 129 11.25 -7.35 5.66
CA ARG A 129 11.59 -6.10 6.35
C ARG A 129 10.99 -4.86 5.67
N LEU A 130 10.97 -4.79 4.33
CA LEU A 130 10.33 -3.70 3.61
C LEU A 130 8.82 -3.72 3.81
N ILE A 131 8.20 -4.90 3.79
CA ILE A 131 6.78 -5.08 4.13
C ILE A 131 6.52 -4.60 5.56
N GLN A 132 7.31 -5.01 6.53
CA GLN A 132 7.21 -4.55 7.93
C GLN A 132 7.34 -3.02 8.01
N THR A 133 8.32 -2.44 7.34
CA THR A 133 8.54 -0.98 7.35
C THR A 133 7.35 -0.25 6.77
N PHE A 134 6.77 -0.76 5.67
CA PHE A 134 5.54 -0.22 5.10
C PHE A 134 4.38 -0.30 6.10
N LEU A 135 4.19 -1.44 6.77
CA LEU A 135 3.10 -1.66 7.72
C LEU A 135 3.22 -0.85 9.02
N VAL A 136 4.46 -0.63 9.48
CA VAL A 136 4.75 0.06 10.76
C VAL A 136 4.94 1.56 10.54
N GLY A 137 5.57 1.97 9.45
CA GLY A 137 5.89 3.37 9.16
C GLY A 137 4.65 4.25 9.08
N PHE A 138 3.55 3.73 8.50
CA PHE A 138 2.28 4.46 8.42
C PHE A 138 1.54 4.57 9.77
N ARG A 139 1.72 3.62 10.69
CA ARG A 139 1.15 3.74 12.04
C ARG A 139 1.71 4.94 12.79
N SER A 140 2.98 5.24 12.62
CA SER A 140 3.64 6.37 13.30
C SER A 140 3.25 7.71 12.68
N LEU A 141 3.16 7.80 11.36
CA LEU A 141 2.79 9.03 10.65
C LEU A 141 1.32 9.39 10.85
N GLY A 142 0.41 8.42 10.82
CA GLY A 142 -1.02 8.63 11.06
C GLY A 142 -1.34 9.05 12.49
N TYR A 143 -0.55 8.60 13.47
CA TYR A 143 -0.71 8.99 14.87
C TYR A 143 -0.27 10.45 15.12
N GLU A 144 0.78 10.93 14.48
CA GLU A 144 1.26 12.32 14.60
C GLU A 144 0.34 13.30 13.87
N ALA A 145 -0.07 12.98 12.63
CA ALA A 145 -1.04 13.81 11.89
C ALA A 145 -2.39 13.94 12.61
N GLY A 146 -2.86 12.87 13.25
CA GLY A 146 -4.08 12.90 14.06
C GLY A 146 -3.95 13.71 15.36
N ARG A 147 -2.75 13.87 15.91
CA ARG A 147 -2.49 14.74 17.07
C ARG A 147 -2.43 16.21 16.69
N GLU A 148 -1.81 16.55 15.56
CA GLU A 148 -1.74 17.94 15.09
C GLU A 148 -3.11 18.49 14.72
N LEU A 149 -3.94 17.72 14.00
CA LEU A 149 -5.32 18.12 13.66
C LEU A 149 -6.22 18.28 14.90
N ARG A 150 -5.98 17.52 15.98
CA ARG A 150 -6.70 17.70 17.25
C ARG A 150 -6.20 18.90 18.05
N ALA A 151 -4.93 19.23 17.95
CA ALA A 151 -4.36 20.40 18.62
C ALA A 151 -4.83 21.72 17.98
N GLU A 152 -4.99 21.76 16.66
CA GLU A 152 -5.51 22.93 15.95
C GLU A 152 -7.02 23.13 16.13
N GLY A 153 -7.79 22.06 16.35
CA GLY A 153 -9.24 22.12 16.60
C GLY A 153 -9.64 22.66 17.97
N LEU A 154 -8.72 22.77 18.92
CA LEU A 154 -9.01 23.21 20.30
C LEU A 154 -8.81 24.73 20.55
N THR A 155 -8.32 25.48 19.55
CA THR A 155 -8.09 26.94 19.70
C THR A 155 -9.18 27.82 19.09
N GLY A 156 -10.26 27.24 18.55
CA GLY A 156 -11.31 27.92 17.79
C GLY A 156 -12.62 28.26 18.54
N GLN A 157 -12.73 28.07 19.86
CA GLN A 157 -13.96 28.46 20.58
C GLN A 157 -13.65 29.27 21.82
N SER A 158 -13.67 30.59 21.69
CA SER A 158 -14.26 31.53 22.67
C SER A 158 -13.98 32.99 22.30
N ARG A 159 -14.94 33.67 21.69
CA ARG A 159 -15.19 35.11 21.83
C ARG A 159 -16.57 35.43 21.27
N THR A 160 -17.61 35.07 21.99
CA THR A 160 -18.88 35.78 21.90
C THR A 160 -18.79 37.01 22.81
N ARG A 161 -18.64 38.18 22.21
CA ARG A 161 -18.84 39.45 22.87
C ARG A 161 -20.31 39.59 23.30
N ARG A 162 -20.53 39.71 24.58
CA ARG A 162 -21.73 40.33 25.12
C ARG A 162 -21.51 41.86 25.00
N ASP A 163 -22.28 42.49 24.14
CA ASP A 163 -22.56 43.92 24.30
C ASP A 163 -23.98 44.02 24.84
N GLY A 164 -24.04 44.45 26.09
CA GLY A 164 -25.25 44.92 26.69
C GLY A 164 -25.47 46.40 26.38
N SER A 165 -26.67 46.73 26.04
CA SER A 165 -27.19 48.11 26.16
C SER A 165 -28.67 48.00 26.44
N ALA A 166 -29.02 48.38 27.65
CA ALA A 166 -30.27 49.00 28.00
C ALA A 166 -29.96 50.48 28.31
N PRO A 167 -30.89 51.35 28.39
CA PRO A 167 -32.27 51.32 28.80
C PRO A 167 -33.31 51.48 27.71
#